data_04f087460409da2c4a572a6767fc1c6d
#
_entry.id   04f087460409da2c4a572a6767fc1c6d
#
_cell.length_a   1.000
_cell.length_b   1.000
_cell.length_c   1.000
_cell.angle_alpha   90.00
_cell.angle_beta   90.00
_cell.angle_gamma   90.00
#
_symmetry.space_group_name_H-M   'P 1'
#
loop_
_entity.id
_entity.type
_entity.pdbx_description
1 polymer ?
#
loop_
_entity_poly.entity_id
_entity_poly.type
_entity_poly.pdbx_seq_one_letter_code
_entity_poly.pdbx_strand_id
1 'polypeptide(L)'
;TSLSRMCDAARAAAAAQGMDRHHFAVLQCPMNLYEAGALVTPNTGVDQQETVLEVAQREGIAVLVNRPLNAMPTNKSGVLRLADFPIEGDPVDFDQQCRTVAALEEEYRKAIAPALQDSGEGMAPADFFTWAVELTRVRPQIQGLEHWEQIEHQMIAPHVNQVMQALSRHLTGTAAEQWEAWRDRYVPQLLTLLRGLRREATERSRAKTTSVSAALDPLLPEARRRESLSRKALWVLASTPGVTCVLNGMRSRDYVEDSLAIMG
;
A
#
# COMPACT_ATOMS: atom_id res chain seq x y z
N THR A 1 -20.92 -2.25 14.50
CA THR A 1 -21.67 -1.00 14.85
C THR A 1 -22.99 -1.02 14.10
N SER A 2 -24.11 -0.86 14.78
CA SER A 2 -25.45 -0.88 14.17
C SER A 2 -25.88 0.54 13.79
N LEU A 3 -26.23 0.78 12.54
CA LEU A 3 -26.69 2.07 12.05
C LEU A 3 -28.05 2.44 12.66
N SER A 4 -28.96 1.47 12.82
CA SER A 4 -30.27 1.73 13.47
C SER A 4 -30.11 2.26 14.89
N ARG A 5 -29.17 1.69 15.69
CA ARG A 5 -28.87 2.20 17.03
C ARG A 5 -28.30 3.61 17.03
N MET A 6 -27.53 3.97 16.01
CA MET A 6 -27.03 5.35 15.84
C MET A 6 -28.18 6.31 15.54
N CYS A 7 -29.13 5.92 14.69
CA CYS A 7 -30.33 6.70 14.39
C CYS A 7 -31.21 6.88 15.63
N ASP A 8 -31.39 5.81 16.42
CA ASP A 8 -32.16 5.89 17.65
C ASP A 8 -31.55 6.80 18.69
N ALA A 9 -30.22 6.74 18.85
CA ALA A 9 -29.50 7.66 19.73
C ALA A 9 -29.60 9.12 19.24
N ALA A 10 -29.53 9.36 17.93
CA ALA A 10 -29.71 10.69 17.36
C ALA A 10 -31.13 11.23 17.57
N ARG A 11 -32.17 10.39 17.40
CA ARG A 11 -33.56 10.74 17.70
C ARG A 11 -33.77 11.09 19.18
N ALA A 12 -33.23 10.25 20.08
CA ALA A 12 -33.32 10.50 21.52
C ALA A 12 -32.63 11.81 21.93
N ALA A 13 -31.47 12.09 21.36
CA ALA A 13 -30.74 13.34 21.62
C ALA A 13 -31.50 14.57 21.10
N ALA A 14 -32.12 14.51 19.93
CA ALA A 14 -32.94 15.57 19.37
C ALA A 14 -34.15 15.83 20.24
N ALA A 15 -34.90 14.79 20.64
CA ALA A 15 -36.05 14.91 21.51
C ALA A 15 -35.67 15.54 22.87
N ALA A 16 -34.56 15.16 23.47
CA ALA A 16 -34.08 15.75 24.73
C ALA A 16 -33.76 17.25 24.62
N GLN A 17 -33.52 17.76 23.40
CA GLN A 17 -33.30 19.18 23.12
C GLN A 17 -34.56 19.89 22.57
N GLY A 18 -35.71 19.23 22.57
CA GLY A 18 -36.95 19.79 22.04
C GLY A 18 -36.95 19.99 20.52
N MET A 19 -36.14 19.24 19.78
CA MET A 19 -36.04 19.30 18.33
C MET A 19 -36.97 18.28 17.69
N ASP A 20 -37.68 18.67 16.62
CA ASP A 20 -38.60 17.78 15.89
C ASP A 20 -37.85 16.70 15.08
N ARG A 21 -36.58 16.91 14.75
CA ARG A 21 -35.79 15.97 13.98
C ARG A 21 -34.29 16.03 14.40
N HIS A 22 -33.61 14.91 14.24
CA HIS A 22 -32.15 14.88 14.36
C HIS A 22 -31.46 15.38 13.07
N HIS A 23 -30.15 15.68 13.17
CA HIS A 23 -29.32 16.14 12.07
C HIS A 23 -28.26 15.09 11.63
N PHE A 24 -28.42 13.83 12.03
CA PHE A 24 -27.60 12.73 11.53
C PHE A 24 -28.04 12.38 10.11
N ALA A 25 -27.36 12.94 9.10
CA ALA A 25 -27.75 12.87 7.69
C ALA A 25 -26.71 12.15 6.81
N VAL A 26 -25.51 11.89 7.32
CA VAL A 26 -24.41 11.31 6.54
C VAL A 26 -23.68 10.26 7.36
N LEU A 27 -23.45 9.10 6.75
CA LEU A 27 -22.59 8.04 7.26
C LEU A 27 -21.38 7.89 6.34
N GLN A 28 -20.18 7.85 6.90
CA GLN A 28 -19.00 7.43 6.17
C GLN A 28 -18.56 6.04 6.66
N CYS A 29 -18.34 5.11 5.72
CA CYS A 29 -17.87 3.78 6.04
C CYS A 29 -16.89 3.26 4.96
N PRO A 30 -15.96 2.37 5.32
CA PRO A 30 -15.14 1.69 4.34
C PRO A 30 -15.95 0.68 3.53
N MET A 31 -15.80 0.73 2.20
CA MET A 31 -16.33 -0.30 1.31
C MET A 31 -15.47 -0.39 0.06
N ASN A 32 -15.21 -1.62 -0.39
CA ASN A 32 -14.53 -1.95 -1.63
C ASN A 32 -14.90 -3.39 -2.04
N LEU A 33 -14.33 -3.90 -3.13
CA LEU A 33 -14.66 -5.25 -3.64
C LEU A 33 -14.37 -6.39 -2.65
N TYR A 34 -13.51 -6.19 -1.65
CA TYR A 34 -13.22 -7.16 -0.59
C TYR A 34 -13.97 -6.87 0.72
N GLU A 35 -14.20 -5.61 1.02
CA GLU A 35 -14.85 -5.15 2.24
C GLU A 35 -16.25 -4.67 1.89
N ALA A 36 -17.12 -5.59 1.48
CA ALA A 36 -18.49 -5.30 1.06
C ALA A 36 -19.50 -5.41 2.22
N GLY A 37 -19.05 -5.44 3.48
CA GLY A 37 -19.89 -5.68 4.65
C GLY A 37 -21.07 -4.72 4.79
N ALA A 38 -20.95 -3.46 4.36
CA ALA A 38 -22.04 -2.50 4.37
C ALA A 38 -23.21 -2.90 3.42
N LEU A 39 -22.90 -3.65 2.36
CA LEU A 39 -23.86 -4.14 1.37
C LEU A 39 -24.41 -5.53 1.69
N VAL A 40 -23.55 -6.45 2.21
CA VAL A 40 -23.91 -7.89 2.26
C VAL A 40 -24.06 -8.45 3.66
N THR A 41 -23.64 -7.72 4.71
CA THR A 41 -23.71 -8.24 6.08
C THR A 41 -24.89 -7.66 6.82
N PRO A 42 -25.92 -8.45 7.15
CA PRO A 42 -27.01 -7.99 7.99
C PRO A 42 -26.50 -7.85 9.43
N ASN A 43 -26.42 -6.63 9.92
CA ASN A 43 -25.91 -6.31 11.26
C ASN A 43 -26.60 -5.08 11.90
N THR A 44 -27.69 -4.64 11.32
CA THR A 44 -28.45 -3.47 11.75
C THR A 44 -29.94 -3.67 11.45
N GLY A 45 -30.77 -2.68 11.69
CA GLY A 45 -32.22 -2.79 11.51
C GLY A 45 -32.93 -3.58 12.63
N VAL A 46 -34.16 -3.99 12.36
CA VAL A 46 -34.92 -4.82 13.27
C VAL A 46 -34.30 -6.20 13.33
N ASP A 47 -34.03 -6.69 14.55
CA ASP A 47 -33.39 -8.00 14.79
C ASP A 47 -32.09 -8.23 14.03
N GLN A 48 -31.41 -7.14 13.63
CA GLN A 48 -30.15 -7.17 12.86
C GLN A 48 -30.28 -7.91 11.51
N GLN A 49 -31.44 -7.83 10.86
CA GLN A 49 -31.73 -8.51 9.59
C GLN A 49 -31.47 -7.63 8.36
N GLU A 50 -31.09 -6.35 8.56
CA GLU A 50 -30.82 -5.40 7.48
C GLU A 50 -29.34 -5.07 7.38
N THR A 51 -28.91 -4.74 6.19
CA THR A 51 -27.56 -4.21 5.91
C THR A 51 -27.48 -2.71 6.23
N VAL A 52 -26.27 -2.17 6.31
CA VAL A 52 -26.06 -0.73 6.53
C VAL A 52 -26.67 0.09 5.40
N LEU A 53 -26.54 -0.35 4.12
CA LEU A 53 -27.08 0.39 2.97
C LEU A 53 -28.61 0.38 2.95
N GLU A 54 -29.27 -0.73 3.30
CA GLU A 54 -30.73 -0.79 3.39
C GLU A 54 -31.28 0.14 4.46
N VAL A 55 -30.68 0.14 5.65
CA VAL A 55 -31.11 1.07 6.72
C VAL A 55 -30.83 2.52 6.33
N ALA A 56 -29.66 2.82 5.73
CA ALA A 56 -29.35 4.18 5.28
C ALA A 56 -30.36 4.71 4.26
N GLN A 57 -30.75 3.89 3.28
CA GLN A 57 -31.78 4.25 2.29
C GLN A 57 -33.15 4.52 2.97
N ARG A 58 -33.59 3.63 3.87
CA ARG A 58 -34.82 3.80 4.60
C ARG A 58 -34.88 5.04 5.48
N GLU A 59 -33.76 5.36 6.13
CA GLU A 59 -33.63 6.50 7.05
C GLU A 59 -33.24 7.83 6.33
N GLY A 60 -33.06 7.81 5.02
CA GLY A 60 -32.66 9.00 4.25
C GLY A 60 -31.25 9.49 4.57
N ILE A 61 -30.34 8.58 4.97
CA ILE A 61 -28.94 8.89 5.31
C ILE A 61 -28.06 8.69 4.08
N ALA A 62 -27.32 9.73 3.72
CA ALA A 62 -26.31 9.64 2.66
C ALA A 62 -25.13 8.78 3.09
N VAL A 63 -24.65 7.88 2.21
CA VAL A 63 -23.51 7.02 2.49
C VAL A 63 -22.31 7.44 1.65
N LEU A 64 -21.23 7.84 2.32
CA LEU A 64 -19.93 8.13 1.74
C LEU A 64 -19.02 6.91 1.91
N VAL A 65 -18.62 6.31 0.81
CA VAL A 65 -17.71 5.15 0.81
C VAL A 65 -16.27 5.62 0.77
N ASN A 66 -15.46 5.25 1.77
CA ASN A 66 -14.01 5.48 1.77
C ASN A 66 -13.23 4.19 1.47
N ARG A 67 -11.93 4.30 1.18
CA ARG A 67 -11.00 3.22 0.80
C ARG A 67 -11.49 2.38 -0.41
N PRO A 68 -12.05 2.98 -1.47
CA PRO A 68 -12.64 2.23 -2.56
C PRO A 68 -11.63 1.30 -3.27
N LEU A 69 -10.36 1.71 -3.33
CA LEU A 69 -9.28 0.99 -4.00
C LEU A 69 -8.25 0.35 -3.05
N ASN A 70 -8.40 0.53 -1.74
CA ASN A 70 -7.46 0.02 -0.74
C ASN A 70 -8.17 -0.92 0.23
N ALA A 71 -8.18 -2.20 -0.09
CA ALA A 71 -8.75 -3.23 0.76
C ALA A 71 -7.79 -3.61 1.90
N MET A 72 -8.35 -3.86 3.08
CA MET A 72 -7.65 -4.41 4.24
C MET A 72 -8.23 -5.79 4.59
N PRO A 73 -7.82 -6.85 3.87
CA PRO A 73 -8.38 -8.19 4.08
C PRO A 73 -8.11 -8.68 5.51
N THR A 74 -9.15 -9.13 6.21
CA THR A 74 -9.12 -9.52 7.63
C THR A 74 -8.09 -10.59 7.97
N ASN A 75 -7.72 -11.43 6.99
CA ASN A 75 -6.82 -12.57 7.16
C ASN A 75 -5.43 -12.35 6.56
N LYS A 76 -5.09 -11.14 6.13
CA LYS A 76 -3.80 -10.83 5.50
C LYS A 76 -3.26 -9.54 6.09
N SER A 77 -2.01 -9.55 6.52
CA SER A 77 -1.29 -8.34 6.88
C SER A 77 -1.06 -7.50 5.60
N GLY A 78 -1.39 -6.23 5.67
CA GLY A 78 -1.13 -5.26 4.61
C GLY A 78 -2.36 -4.83 3.81
N VAL A 79 -2.14 -3.81 2.99
CA VAL A 79 -3.14 -3.24 2.08
C VAL A 79 -3.08 -3.97 0.75
N LEU A 80 -4.25 -4.36 0.21
CA LEU A 80 -4.38 -4.80 -1.17
C LEU A 80 -4.94 -3.65 -2.00
N ARG A 81 -4.15 -3.10 -2.88
CA ARG A 81 -4.58 -2.05 -3.81
C ARG A 81 -5.27 -2.67 -5.03
N LEU A 82 -6.50 -2.23 -5.30
CA LEU A 82 -7.30 -2.64 -6.45
C LEU A 82 -6.96 -1.75 -7.66
N ALA A 83 -5.83 -2.05 -8.29
CA ALA A 83 -5.31 -1.33 -9.44
C ALA A 83 -4.55 -2.30 -10.36
N ASP A 84 -4.25 -1.87 -11.57
CA ASP A 84 -3.33 -2.57 -12.44
C ASP A 84 -1.89 -2.28 -12.03
N PHE A 85 -1.04 -3.29 -12.18
CA PHE A 85 0.38 -3.20 -11.85
C PHE A 85 1.21 -3.48 -13.12
N PRO A 86 1.60 -2.44 -13.87
CA PRO A 86 2.50 -2.61 -15.00
C PRO A 86 3.85 -3.09 -14.48
N ILE A 87 4.43 -4.08 -15.19
CA ILE A 87 5.77 -4.56 -14.89
C ILE A 87 6.75 -3.76 -15.74
N GLU A 88 7.60 -3.00 -15.09
CA GLU A 88 8.60 -2.16 -15.73
C GLU A 88 10.00 -2.73 -15.58
N GLY A 89 10.87 -2.40 -16.51
CA GLY A 89 12.28 -2.78 -16.51
C GLY A 89 12.55 -4.25 -16.82
N ASP A 90 13.83 -4.58 -16.97
CA ASP A 90 14.28 -5.93 -17.25
C ASP A 90 14.26 -6.83 -16.01
N PRO A 91 14.09 -8.15 -16.19
CA PRO A 91 14.23 -9.11 -15.10
C PRO A 91 15.64 -9.05 -14.49
N VAL A 92 15.74 -9.18 -13.18
CA VAL A 92 17.00 -9.26 -12.45
C VAL A 92 17.13 -10.68 -11.88
N ASP A 93 18.23 -11.34 -12.16
CA ASP A 93 18.60 -12.55 -11.42
C ASP A 93 19.00 -12.15 -10.00
N PHE A 94 18.06 -12.32 -9.06
CA PHE A 94 18.24 -11.92 -7.67
C PHE A 94 19.45 -12.59 -7.04
N ASP A 95 19.63 -13.89 -7.26
CA ASP A 95 20.71 -14.63 -6.58
C ASP A 95 22.08 -14.23 -7.10
N GLN A 96 22.20 -13.98 -8.40
CA GLN A 96 23.42 -13.46 -8.99
C GLN A 96 23.71 -12.04 -8.51
N GLN A 97 22.70 -11.19 -8.51
CA GLN A 97 22.84 -9.79 -8.05
C GLN A 97 23.17 -9.71 -6.56
N CYS A 98 22.56 -10.58 -5.75
CA CYS A 98 22.82 -10.68 -4.32
C CYS A 98 24.28 -11.09 -4.05
N ARG A 99 24.85 -12.04 -4.82
CA ARG A 99 26.26 -12.41 -4.73
C ARG A 99 27.19 -11.22 -5.08
N THR A 100 26.81 -10.43 -6.08
CA THR A 100 27.59 -9.24 -6.47
C THR A 100 27.60 -8.20 -5.35
N VAL A 101 26.44 -7.93 -4.74
CA VAL A 101 26.32 -7.00 -3.61
C VAL A 101 27.11 -7.52 -2.41
N ALA A 102 26.96 -8.81 -2.05
CA ALA A 102 27.67 -9.43 -0.93
C ALA A 102 29.20 -9.36 -1.08
N ALA A 103 29.73 -9.52 -2.29
CA ALA A 103 31.17 -9.40 -2.56
C ALA A 103 31.67 -7.97 -2.28
N LEU A 104 30.90 -6.95 -2.64
CA LEU A 104 31.23 -5.55 -2.35
C LEU A 104 31.09 -5.22 -0.87
N GLU A 105 30.12 -5.79 -0.18
CA GLU A 105 29.96 -5.65 1.29
C GLU A 105 31.15 -6.27 2.04
N GLU A 106 31.64 -7.40 1.57
CA GLU A 106 32.84 -8.03 2.15
C GLU A 106 34.10 -7.20 1.85
N GLU A 107 34.22 -6.58 0.67
CA GLU A 107 35.31 -5.64 0.35
C GLU A 107 35.27 -4.43 1.29
N TYR A 108 34.11 -3.84 1.53
CA TYR A 108 33.92 -2.75 2.48
C TYR A 108 34.40 -3.15 3.89
N ARG A 109 33.95 -4.31 4.36
CA ARG A 109 34.31 -4.83 5.70
C ARG A 109 35.81 -4.98 5.89
N LYS A 110 36.55 -5.38 4.84
CA LYS A 110 37.97 -5.60 4.89
C LYS A 110 38.80 -4.35 4.67
N ALA A 111 38.38 -3.48 3.77
CA ALA A 111 39.22 -2.38 3.30
C ALA A 111 38.87 -1.02 3.92
N ILE A 112 37.59 -0.78 4.26
CA ILE A 112 37.11 0.54 4.67
C ILE A 112 36.73 0.55 6.14
N ALA A 113 35.95 -0.42 6.61
CA ALA A 113 35.47 -0.48 7.99
C ALA A 113 36.57 -0.38 9.04
N PRO A 114 37.81 -0.96 8.85
CA PRO A 114 38.90 -0.84 9.82
C PRO A 114 39.42 0.59 10.03
N ALA A 115 39.19 1.51 9.07
CA ALA A 115 39.55 2.91 9.21
C ALA A 115 38.58 3.72 10.08
N LEU A 116 37.46 3.13 10.47
CA LEU A 116 36.42 3.74 11.32
C LEU A 116 36.66 3.34 12.77
N GLN A 117 36.51 4.31 13.68
CA GLN A 117 36.54 4.01 15.11
C GLN A 117 35.19 3.41 15.52
N ASP A 118 35.26 2.25 16.18
CA ASP A 118 34.06 1.69 16.84
C ASP A 118 33.84 2.44 18.15
N SER A 119 32.73 3.17 18.24
CA SER A 119 32.38 3.92 19.45
C SER A 119 31.86 2.99 20.57
N GLY A 120 31.63 1.70 20.28
CA GLY A 120 31.00 0.73 21.21
C GLY A 120 29.52 0.99 21.46
N GLU A 121 28.97 2.06 20.87
CA GLU A 121 27.54 2.38 20.93
C GLU A 121 26.92 2.27 19.53
N GLY A 122 25.89 1.44 19.39
CA GLY A 122 25.17 1.26 18.12
C GLY A 122 25.70 0.10 17.25
N MET A 123 25.54 0.22 15.93
CA MET A 123 25.95 -0.79 14.96
C MET A 123 27.45 -0.68 14.70
N ALA A 124 28.18 -1.79 14.75
CA ALA A 124 29.60 -1.80 14.43
C ALA A 124 29.87 -1.37 12.98
N PRO A 125 30.95 -0.62 12.69
CA PRO A 125 31.25 -0.17 11.33
C PRO A 125 31.30 -1.30 10.30
N ALA A 126 31.73 -2.48 10.68
CA ALA A 126 31.78 -3.67 9.83
C ALA A 126 30.38 -4.14 9.35
N ASP A 127 29.33 -3.78 10.06
CA ASP A 127 27.95 -4.25 9.80
C ASP A 127 27.08 -3.19 9.10
N PHE A 128 27.64 -2.03 8.73
CA PHE A 128 26.87 -0.97 8.06
C PHE A 128 26.28 -1.40 6.72
N PHE A 129 26.89 -2.34 6.04
CA PHE A 129 26.44 -2.87 4.76
C PHE A 129 26.33 -4.39 4.83
N THR A 130 25.10 -4.86 5.06
CA THR A 130 24.71 -6.28 5.15
C THR A 130 23.43 -6.56 4.35
N TRP A 131 23.18 -5.70 3.35
CA TRP A 131 21.92 -5.72 2.59
C TRP A 131 21.72 -7.00 1.78
N ALA A 132 22.79 -7.64 1.30
CA ALA A 132 22.68 -8.92 0.61
C ALA A 132 22.01 -9.99 1.49
N VAL A 133 22.43 -10.08 2.75
CA VAL A 133 21.86 -11.02 3.74
C VAL A 133 20.47 -10.59 4.17
N GLU A 134 20.27 -9.32 4.53
CA GLU A 134 18.99 -8.80 5.01
C GLU A 134 17.90 -8.90 3.94
N LEU A 135 18.18 -8.55 2.70
CA LEU A 135 17.23 -8.63 1.60
C LEU A 135 16.90 -10.08 1.23
N THR A 136 17.87 -11.00 1.33
CA THR A 136 17.59 -12.44 1.17
C THR A 136 16.61 -12.94 2.24
N ARG A 137 16.75 -12.48 3.49
CA ARG A 137 15.88 -12.85 4.60
C ARG A 137 14.47 -12.27 4.45
N VAL A 138 14.36 -11.04 3.97
CA VAL A 138 13.07 -10.31 3.84
C VAL A 138 12.31 -10.72 2.59
N ARG A 139 12.99 -11.08 1.48
CA ARG A 139 12.39 -11.42 0.18
C ARG A 139 11.16 -12.35 0.24
N PRO A 140 11.19 -13.50 0.99
CA PRO A 140 10.03 -14.38 1.07
C PRO A 140 8.84 -13.78 1.83
N GLN A 141 9.07 -12.75 2.64
CA GLN A 141 8.04 -12.09 3.44
C GLN A 141 7.34 -10.95 2.68
N ILE A 142 7.89 -10.51 1.55
CA ILE A 142 7.31 -9.44 0.73
C ILE A 142 5.98 -9.92 0.15
N GLN A 143 4.89 -9.25 0.51
CA GLN A 143 3.54 -9.68 0.13
C GLN A 143 3.08 -9.09 -1.21
N GLY A 144 3.62 -7.95 -1.62
CA GLY A 144 3.30 -7.22 -2.83
C GLY A 144 3.98 -5.86 -2.84
N LEU A 145 3.65 -5.04 -3.85
CA LEU A 145 4.32 -3.76 -4.10
C LEU A 145 4.20 -2.78 -2.93
N GLU A 146 3.01 -2.62 -2.36
CA GLU A 146 2.79 -1.69 -1.25
C GLU A 146 3.62 -2.06 -0.01
N HIS A 147 3.71 -3.35 0.29
CA HIS A 147 4.54 -3.83 1.40
C HIS A 147 6.03 -3.61 1.12
N TRP A 148 6.45 -3.84 -0.13
CA TRP A 148 7.83 -3.54 -0.55
C TRP A 148 8.14 -2.04 -0.43
N GLU A 149 7.29 -1.17 -0.96
CA GLU A 149 7.45 0.29 -0.86
C GLU A 149 7.56 0.78 0.58
N GLN A 150 6.80 0.19 1.49
CA GLN A 150 6.90 0.50 2.91
C GLN A 150 8.28 0.12 3.46
N ILE A 151 8.77 -1.09 3.17
CA ILE A 151 10.10 -1.55 3.60
C ILE A 151 11.19 -0.65 3.00
N GLU A 152 11.13 -0.39 1.70
CA GLU A 152 12.12 0.39 0.97
C GLU A 152 12.21 1.84 1.50
N HIS A 153 11.06 2.52 1.64
CA HIS A 153 11.02 3.93 2.02
C HIS A 153 11.18 4.17 3.54
N GLN A 154 10.73 3.27 4.39
CA GLN A 154 10.76 3.48 5.84
C GLN A 154 11.98 2.86 6.50
N MET A 155 12.57 1.83 5.93
CA MET A 155 13.69 1.11 6.54
C MET A 155 14.98 1.22 5.73
N ILE A 156 14.97 0.84 4.42
CA ILE A 156 16.19 0.71 3.64
C ILE A 156 16.77 2.07 3.27
N ALA A 157 15.99 2.90 2.57
CA ALA A 157 16.48 4.16 2.03
C ALA A 157 16.95 5.15 3.11
N PRO A 158 16.24 5.34 4.26
CA PRO A 158 16.74 6.20 5.32
C PRO A 158 18.04 5.71 5.92
N HIS A 159 18.15 4.41 6.21
CA HIS A 159 19.35 3.83 6.80
C HIS A 159 20.55 3.94 5.85
N VAL A 160 20.38 3.52 4.58
CA VAL A 160 21.46 3.63 3.58
C VAL A 160 21.91 5.07 3.42
N ASN A 161 20.99 6.01 3.29
CA ASN A 161 21.31 7.43 3.14
C ASN A 161 22.05 7.99 4.37
N GLN A 162 21.63 7.63 5.57
CA GLN A 162 22.25 8.06 6.82
C GLN A 162 23.69 7.58 6.90
N VAL A 163 23.93 6.29 6.67
CA VAL A 163 25.26 5.68 6.70
C VAL A 163 26.16 6.27 5.61
N MET A 164 25.66 6.37 4.37
CA MET A 164 26.42 6.96 3.25
C MET A 164 26.86 8.40 3.55
N GLN A 165 25.96 9.22 4.09
CA GLN A 165 26.28 10.60 4.47
C GLN A 165 27.27 10.68 5.63
N ALA A 166 27.11 9.83 6.64
CA ALA A 166 28.02 9.80 7.78
C ALA A 166 29.45 9.45 7.33
N LEU A 167 29.61 8.39 6.52
CA LEU A 167 30.92 7.98 6.02
C LEU A 167 31.56 9.04 5.13
N SER A 168 30.79 9.66 4.23
CA SER A 168 31.30 10.75 3.37
C SER A 168 31.74 11.99 4.14
N ARG A 169 31.28 12.19 5.37
CA ARG A 169 31.70 13.31 6.23
C ARG A 169 32.89 12.99 7.12
N HIS A 170 33.02 11.75 7.56
CA HIS A 170 34.01 11.37 8.58
C HIS A 170 35.31 10.80 7.99
N LEU A 171 35.26 10.20 6.81
CA LEU A 171 36.44 9.66 6.15
C LEU A 171 37.24 10.78 5.50
N THR A 172 38.58 10.72 5.65
CA THR A 172 39.51 11.70 5.10
C THR A 172 40.72 11.01 4.47
N GLY A 173 41.47 11.70 3.61
CA GLY A 173 42.66 11.17 2.95
C GLY A 173 42.40 9.91 2.14
N THR A 174 43.31 8.96 2.17
CA THR A 174 43.24 7.71 1.38
C THR A 174 41.94 6.88 1.70
N ALA A 175 41.46 6.93 2.95
CA ALA A 175 40.22 6.23 3.30
C ALA A 175 39.01 6.85 2.62
N ALA A 176 38.97 8.17 2.43
CA ALA A 176 37.93 8.84 1.67
C ALA A 176 37.96 8.46 0.19
N GLU A 177 39.14 8.40 -0.43
CA GLU A 177 39.29 7.97 -1.83
C GLU A 177 38.79 6.51 -2.03
N GLN A 178 39.18 5.62 -1.13
CA GLN A 178 38.75 4.23 -1.14
C GLN A 178 37.23 4.11 -0.98
N TRP A 179 36.65 4.90 -0.08
CA TRP A 179 35.21 4.97 0.15
C TRP A 179 34.44 5.42 -1.09
N GLU A 180 34.87 6.50 -1.74
CA GLU A 180 34.22 7.02 -2.94
C GLU A 180 34.27 6.00 -4.09
N ALA A 181 35.43 5.40 -4.35
CA ALA A 181 35.60 4.39 -5.37
C ALA A 181 34.75 3.14 -5.11
N TRP A 182 34.63 2.73 -3.85
CA TRP A 182 33.79 1.62 -3.45
C TRP A 182 32.30 1.99 -3.59
N ARG A 183 31.89 3.13 -3.08
CA ARG A 183 30.49 3.64 -3.14
C ARG A 183 29.98 3.69 -4.57
N ASP A 184 30.79 4.20 -5.49
CA ASP A 184 30.43 4.35 -6.90
C ASP A 184 30.22 3.00 -7.60
N ARG A 185 30.81 1.93 -7.10
CA ARG A 185 30.56 0.55 -7.55
C ARG A 185 29.38 -0.09 -6.82
N TYR A 186 29.27 0.14 -5.52
CA TYR A 186 28.26 -0.51 -4.66
C TYR A 186 26.84 -0.01 -4.92
N VAL A 187 26.65 1.31 -4.96
CA VAL A 187 25.31 1.91 -5.07
C VAL A 187 24.54 1.43 -6.31
N PRO A 188 25.12 1.40 -7.52
CA PRO A 188 24.40 0.86 -8.68
C PRO A 188 24.01 -0.60 -8.53
N GLN A 189 24.83 -1.42 -7.87
CA GLN A 189 24.54 -2.83 -7.65
C GLN A 189 23.41 -3.03 -6.62
N LEU A 190 23.44 -2.28 -5.52
CA LEU A 190 22.36 -2.29 -4.54
C LEU A 190 21.04 -1.82 -5.18
N LEU A 191 21.04 -0.73 -5.93
CA LEU A 191 19.85 -0.23 -6.63
C LEU A 191 19.31 -1.25 -7.64
N THR A 192 20.16 -2.01 -8.30
CA THR A 192 19.71 -3.09 -9.20
C THR A 192 19.06 -4.22 -8.42
N LEU A 193 19.59 -4.59 -7.25
CA LEU A 193 18.98 -5.60 -6.38
C LEU A 193 17.61 -5.14 -5.85
N LEU A 194 17.49 -3.88 -5.41
CA LEU A 194 16.23 -3.30 -4.97
C LEU A 194 15.18 -3.24 -6.09
N ARG A 195 15.59 -2.89 -7.33
CA ARG A 195 14.69 -2.94 -8.50
C ARG A 195 14.20 -4.36 -8.79
N GLY A 196 15.05 -5.37 -8.65
CA GLY A 196 14.66 -6.76 -8.77
C GLY A 196 13.56 -7.14 -7.79
N LEU A 197 13.71 -6.77 -6.51
CA LEU A 197 12.71 -7.02 -5.47
C LEU A 197 11.41 -6.23 -5.72
N ARG A 198 11.51 -4.97 -6.15
CA ARG A 198 10.33 -4.18 -6.53
C ARG A 198 9.56 -4.86 -7.67
N ARG A 199 10.26 -5.37 -8.68
CA ARG A 199 9.64 -6.09 -9.79
C ARG A 199 8.92 -7.35 -9.30
N GLU A 200 9.56 -8.20 -8.49
CA GLU A 200 8.92 -9.39 -7.91
C GLU A 200 7.70 -9.04 -7.07
N ALA A 201 7.79 -7.97 -6.28
CA ALA A 201 6.66 -7.48 -5.49
C ALA A 201 5.51 -7.00 -6.39
N THR A 202 5.82 -6.33 -7.50
CA THR A 202 4.85 -5.91 -8.52
C THR A 202 4.18 -7.12 -9.17
N GLU A 203 4.93 -8.14 -9.54
CA GLU A 203 4.41 -9.39 -10.10
C GLU A 203 3.45 -10.10 -9.14
N ARG A 204 3.77 -10.13 -7.85
CA ARG A 204 2.88 -10.67 -6.80
C ARG A 204 1.58 -9.86 -6.66
N SER A 205 1.65 -8.53 -6.67
CA SER A 205 0.46 -7.66 -6.66
C SER A 205 -0.39 -7.87 -7.92
N ARG A 206 0.25 -7.88 -9.10
CA ARG A 206 -0.42 -8.12 -10.39
C ARG A 206 -1.14 -9.47 -10.43
N ALA A 207 -0.52 -10.55 -9.95
CA ALA A 207 -1.15 -11.86 -9.93
C ALA A 207 -2.46 -11.86 -9.13
N LYS A 208 -2.48 -11.15 -7.99
CA LYS A 208 -3.69 -11.01 -7.16
C LYS A 208 -4.78 -10.19 -7.88
N THR A 209 -4.43 -9.04 -8.44
CA THR A 209 -5.40 -8.13 -9.07
C THR A 209 -5.91 -8.65 -10.41
N THR A 210 -5.10 -9.39 -11.16
CA THR A 210 -5.54 -10.09 -12.39
C THR A 210 -6.66 -11.07 -12.09
N SER A 211 -6.56 -11.86 -11.01
CA SER A 211 -7.61 -12.80 -10.62
C SER A 211 -8.91 -12.09 -10.22
N VAL A 212 -8.81 -10.94 -9.55
CA VAL A 212 -9.98 -10.10 -9.21
C VAL A 212 -10.66 -9.57 -10.46
N SER A 213 -9.88 -9.00 -11.39
CA SER A 213 -10.39 -8.48 -12.66
C SER A 213 -11.11 -9.57 -13.46
N ALA A 214 -10.48 -10.75 -13.59
CA ALA A 214 -11.06 -11.87 -14.30
C ALA A 214 -12.37 -12.37 -13.68
N ALA A 215 -12.50 -12.37 -12.35
CA ALA A 215 -13.73 -12.73 -11.66
C ALA A 215 -14.84 -11.67 -11.83
N LEU A 216 -14.44 -10.40 -11.97
CA LEU A 216 -15.38 -9.28 -12.10
C LEU A 216 -15.90 -9.13 -13.55
N ASP A 217 -15.07 -9.38 -14.56
CA ASP A 217 -15.37 -9.14 -15.97
C ASP A 217 -16.71 -9.74 -16.46
N PRO A 218 -17.07 -11.00 -16.15
CA PRO A 218 -18.35 -11.55 -16.55
C PRO A 218 -19.58 -10.83 -15.99
N LEU A 219 -19.41 -10.13 -14.88
CA LEU A 219 -20.48 -9.43 -14.15
C LEU A 219 -20.66 -7.98 -14.64
N LEU A 220 -19.71 -7.46 -15.41
CA LEU A 220 -19.71 -6.08 -15.90
C LEU A 220 -20.32 -5.97 -17.30
N PRO A 221 -20.90 -4.78 -17.64
CA PRO A 221 -21.24 -4.44 -18.99
C PRO A 221 -20.02 -4.58 -19.92
N GLU A 222 -20.24 -5.00 -21.18
CA GLU A 222 -19.16 -5.29 -22.11
C GLU A 222 -18.18 -4.10 -22.29
N ALA A 223 -18.71 -2.88 -22.33
CA ALA A 223 -17.93 -1.66 -22.44
C ALA A 223 -16.91 -1.46 -21.31
N ARG A 224 -17.20 -2.00 -20.12
CA ARG A 224 -16.36 -1.85 -18.91
C ARG A 224 -15.31 -2.97 -18.73
N ARG A 225 -15.45 -4.10 -19.42
CA ARG A 225 -14.59 -5.29 -19.22
C ARG A 225 -13.12 -5.05 -19.56
N ARG A 226 -12.84 -4.09 -20.46
CA ARG A 226 -11.46 -3.75 -20.88
C ARG A 226 -10.85 -2.60 -20.11
N GLU A 227 -11.57 -2.02 -19.17
CA GLU A 227 -11.06 -0.93 -18.34
C GLU A 227 -10.06 -1.43 -17.30
N SER A 228 -9.32 -0.50 -16.69
CA SER A 228 -8.44 -0.80 -15.55
C SER A 228 -9.24 -1.33 -14.36
N LEU A 229 -8.60 -2.13 -13.49
CA LEU A 229 -9.27 -2.64 -12.29
C LEU A 229 -9.73 -1.50 -11.37
N SER A 230 -8.97 -0.40 -11.30
CA SER A 230 -9.38 0.78 -10.54
C SER A 230 -10.71 1.36 -11.03
N ARG A 231 -10.89 1.52 -12.34
CA ARG A 231 -12.15 2.00 -12.93
C ARG A 231 -13.29 1.04 -12.68
N LYS A 232 -13.09 -0.27 -12.91
CA LYS A 232 -14.08 -1.31 -12.63
C LYS A 232 -14.54 -1.25 -11.19
N ALA A 233 -13.60 -1.19 -10.23
CA ALA A 233 -13.91 -1.14 -8.81
C ALA A 233 -14.68 0.13 -8.43
N LEU A 234 -14.25 1.30 -8.89
CA LEU A 234 -14.94 2.57 -8.64
C LEU A 234 -16.34 2.58 -9.26
N TRP A 235 -16.49 2.07 -10.49
CA TRP A 235 -17.79 2.00 -11.15
C TRP A 235 -18.76 1.08 -10.41
N VAL A 236 -18.34 -0.09 -9.96
CA VAL A 236 -19.18 -1.01 -9.16
C VAL A 236 -19.65 -0.32 -7.89
N LEU A 237 -18.75 0.35 -7.17
CA LEU A 237 -19.12 1.05 -5.94
C LEU A 237 -20.08 2.21 -6.19
N ALA A 238 -19.81 3.04 -7.22
CA ALA A 238 -20.66 4.17 -7.58
C ALA A 238 -22.05 3.73 -8.09
N SER A 239 -22.14 2.53 -8.69
CA SER A 239 -23.39 1.94 -9.16
C SER A 239 -24.13 1.12 -8.10
N THR A 240 -23.55 0.96 -6.90
CA THR A 240 -24.18 0.18 -5.83
C THR A 240 -25.35 0.97 -5.22
N PRO A 241 -26.59 0.43 -5.21
CA PRO A 241 -27.71 1.08 -4.58
C PRO A 241 -27.44 1.44 -3.12
N GLY A 242 -27.79 2.67 -2.71
CA GLY A 242 -27.55 3.18 -1.35
C GLY A 242 -26.20 3.87 -1.16
N VAL A 243 -25.25 3.75 -2.07
CA VAL A 243 -24.03 4.55 -2.08
C VAL A 243 -24.32 5.92 -2.68
N THR A 244 -24.05 6.99 -1.92
CA THR A 244 -24.26 8.37 -2.39
C THR A 244 -23.02 8.96 -3.01
N CYS A 245 -21.84 8.63 -2.46
CA CYS A 245 -20.57 9.14 -2.95
C CYS A 245 -19.43 8.17 -2.67
N VAL A 246 -18.48 8.06 -3.61
CA VAL A 246 -17.25 7.29 -3.46
C VAL A 246 -16.09 8.27 -3.29
N LEU A 247 -15.44 8.22 -2.12
CA LEU A 247 -14.31 9.09 -1.79
C LEU A 247 -13.01 8.44 -2.30
N ASN A 248 -12.49 8.92 -3.42
CA ASN A 248 -11.23 8.45 -3.98
C ASN A 248 -10.11 9.48 -3.81
N GLY A 249 -8.89 9.01 -3.54
CA GLY A 249 -7.70 9.85 -3.42
C GLY A 249 -7.17 10.24 -4.80
N MET A 250 -7.27 11.52 -5.15
CA MET A 250 -6.85 12.08 -6.45
C MET A 250 -5.53 12.85 -6.31
N ARG A 251 -4.44 12.16 -5.95
CA ARG A 251 -3.12 12.79 -5.68
C ARG A 251 -2.29 13.06 -6.93
N SER A 252 -2.68 12.54 -8.09
CA SER A 252 -2.04 12.79 -9.37
C SER A 252 -3.10 13.07 -10.43
N ARG A 253 -2.69 13.65 -11.56
CA ARG A 253 -3.57 13.90 -12.70
C ARG A 253 -4.17 12.60 -13.23
N ASP A 254 -3.36 11.56 -13.33
CA ASP A 254 -3.80 10.24 -13.83
C ASP A 254 -4.91 9.65 -12.94
N TYR A 255 -4.83 9.84 -11.62
CA TYR A 255 -5.88 9.40 -10.70
C TYR A 255 -7.18 10.18 -10.84
N VAL A 256 -7.10 11.48 -11.20
CA VAL A 256 -8.28 12.28 -11.52
C VAL A 256 -8.92 11.78 -12.82
N GLU A 257 -8.13 11.60 -13.87
CA GLU A 257 -8.59 11.10 -15.18
C GLU A 257 -9.20 9.70 -15.04
N ASP A 258 -8.58 8.82 -14.27
CA ASP A 258 -9.09 7.47 -14.00
C ASP A 258 -10.44 7.51 -13.26
N SER A 259 -10.57 8.41 -12.28
CA SER A 259 -11.81 8.58 -11.51
C SER A 259 -12.95 9.21 -12.34
N LEU A 260 -12.65 10.16 -13.21
CA LEU A 260 -13.65 10.81 -14.06
C LEU A 260 -14.16 9.89 -15.17
N ALA A 261 -13.34 8.97 -15.66
CA ALA A 261 -13.71 8.04 -16.72
C ALA A 261 -14.87 7.08 -16.35
N ILE A 262 -15.21 6.93 -15.06
CA ILE A 262 -16.36 6.10 -14.66
C ILE A 262 -17.72 6.78 -14.90
N MET A 263 -17.72 8.10 -15.13
CA MET A 263 -18.95 8.89 -15.30
C MET A 263 -19.45 8.95 -16.75
N GLY A 264 -18.69 8.40 -17.71
CA GLY A 264 -18.98 8.41 -19.14
C GLY A 264 -19.67 7.17 -19.68
#